data_e9c5377b8e12dd4b5374f42372266183
#
_entry.id   e9c5377b8e12dd4b5374f42372266183
#
_cell.length_a   1.000
_cell.length_b   1.000
_cell.length_c   1.000
_cell.angle_alpha   90.00
_cell.angle_beta   90.00
_cell.angle_gamma   90.00
#
_symmetry.space_group_name_H-M   'P 1'
#
loop_
_entity.id
_entity.type
_entity.pdbx_description
1 polymer ?
#
loop_
_entity_poly.entity_id
_entity_poly.type
_entity_poly.pdbx_seq_one_letter_code
_entity_poly.pdbx_strand_id
1 'polypeptide(L)'
;MNQQKVYNLEEFATKYHIKEIYGAYAAYFSVSGFNSMVKERTLFTKILLVKQGSCHMLLQQTIGDEQSIQLAAKDLLIITPKEVADIAEISTDFQAESILVDETFADHATRYQLTDEKDKSITDTFHFIRDIVRRQHINKVEMIRSMFNVLKLIIEELPYEDCSVTHDLGHKKQV
;
A
#
# COMPACT_ATOMS: atom_id res chain seq x y z
N MET A 1 11.91 -17.05 21.70
CA MET A 1 11.21 -16.75 20.44
C MET A 1 10.74 -15.30 20.49
N ASN A 2 11.35 -14.45 19.71
CA ASN A 2 10.84 -13.09 19.55
C ASN A 2 9.55 -13.17 18.72
N GLN A 3 8.41 -13.11 19.37
CA GLN A 3 7.15 -12.93 18.67
C GLN A 3 7.19 -11.57 18.00
N GLN A 4 7.15 -11.56 16.66
CA GLN A 4 7.07 -10.33 15.91
C GLN A 4 5.75 -9.63 16.27
N LYS A 5 5.83 -8.37 16.73
CA LYS A 5 4.65 -7.59 17.07
C LYS A 5 3.80 -7.36 15.84
N VAL A 6 2.49 -7.56 15.97
CA VAL A 6 1.50 -7.27 14.94
C VAL A 6 0.81 -5.95 15.30
N TYR A 7 0.75 -5.02 14.35
CA TYR A 7 0.19 -3.69 14.56
C TYR A 7 -1.22 -3.58 13.99
N ASN A 8 -2.15 -3.07 14.78
CA ASN A 8 -3.39 -2.52 14.24
C ASN A 8 -3.13 -1.10 13.72
N LEU A 9 -4.14 -0.50 13.07
CA LEU A 9 -3.96 0.81 12.43
C LEU A 9 -3.65 1.92 13.43
N GLU A 10 -4.30 1.94 14.60
CA GLU A 10 -4.06 2.96 15.63
C GLU A 10 -2.66 2.86 16.23
N GLU A 11 -2.19 1.66 16.53
CA GLU A 11 -0.84 1.42 17.03
C GLU A 11 0.22 1.83 16.02
N PHE A 12 0.00 1.48 14.75
CA PHE A 12 0.89 1.86 13.65
C PHE A 12 0.93 3.38 13.45
N ALA A 13 -0.23 4.02 13.44
CA ALA A 13 -0.34 5.47 13.29
C ALA A 13 0.37 6.22 14.46
N THR A 14 0.26 5.71 15.67
CA THR A 14 0.95 6.27 16.83
C THR A 14 2.47 6.15 16.67
N LYS A 15 2.95 4.99 16.25
CA LYS A 15 4.39 4.74 16.07
C LYS A 15 5.00 5.65 14.99
N TYR A 16 4.32 5.84 13.88
CA TYR A 16 4.81 6.63 12.74
C TYR A 16 4.30 8.07 12.71
N HIS A 17 3.65 8.53 13.79
CA HIS A 17 3.14 9.90 13.94
C HIS A 17 2.19 10.31 12.81
N ILE A 18 1.34 9.39 12.36
CA ILE A 18 0.34 9.66 11.34
C ILE A 18 -0.79 10.48 11.95
N LYS A 19 -1.05 11.66 11.39
CA LYS A 19 -2.03 12.62 11.91
C LYS A 19 -3.40 12.49 11.25
N GLU A 20 -3.42 12.14 9.97
CA GLU A 20 -4.66 11.96 9.22
C GLU A 20 -5.18 10.54 9.42
N ILE A 21 -5.88 10.32 10.52
CA ILE A 21 -6.44 9.02 10.89
C ILE A 21 -7.88 9.15 11.39
N TYR A 22 -8.71 8.19 11.03
CA TYR A 22 -10.05 8.01 11.54
C TYR A 22 -10.18 6.66 12.24
N GLY A 23 -10.02 6.66 13.57
CA GLY A 23 -10.07 5.48 14.42
C GLY A 23 -9.15 4.36 13.93
N ALA A 24 -9.63 3.14 14.02
CA ALA A 24 -8.93 1.95 13.49
C ALA A 24 -9.31 1.64 12.03
N TYR A 25 -10.03 2.53 11.34
CA TYR A 25 -10.63 2.24 10.05
C TYR A 25 -9.80 2.68 8.86
N ALA A 26 -9.37 3.93 8.83
CA ALA A 26 -8.64 4.49 7.68
C ALA A 26 -7.68 5.58 8.08
N ALA A 27 -6.56 5.67 7.35
CA ALA A 27 -5.60 6.76 7.48
C ALA A 27 -5.00 7.13 6.13
N TYR A 28 -4.59 8.40 6.00
CA TYR A 28 -3.77 8.88 4.89
C TYR A 28 -2.37 9.20 5.40
N PHE A 29 -1.37 8.79 4.65
CA PHE A 29 0.03 8.97 5.02
C PHE A 29 0.87 9.36 3.81
N SER A 30 1.58 10.49 3.90
CA SER A 30 2.53 10.93 2.88
C SER A 30 3.94 10.57 3.31
N VAL A 31 4.65 9.86 2.46
CA VAL A 31 6.03 9.42 2.68
C VAL A 31 6.96 10.30 1.85
N SER A 32 7.88 11.00 2.51
CA SER A 32 8.96 11.72 1.86
C SER A 32 10.29 11.40 2.55
N GLY A 33 11.30 11.02 1.76
CA GLY A 33 12.60 10.62 2.28
C GLY A 33 12.55 9.30 3.05
N PHE A 34 13.66 8.96 3.67
CA PHE A 34 13.84 7.70 4.37
C PHE A 34 13.62 7.87 5.87
N ASN A 35 12.61 7.23 6.39
CA ASN A 35 12.62 6.70 7.75
C ASN A 35 12.63 5.20 7.63
N SER A 36 13.62 4.54 8.21
CA SER A 36 13.74 3.10 8.21
C SER A 36 12.42 2.48 8.67
N MET A 37 11.59 2.09 7.71
CA MET A 37 10.44 1.27 8.04
C MET A 37 10.98 -0.09 8.44
N VAL A 38 10.95 -0.34 9.74
CA VAL A 38 11.29 -1.64 10.28
C VAL A 38 10.25 -2.63 9.75
N LYS A 39 10.71 -3.79 9.37
CA LYS A 39 9.91 -4.93 8.93
C LYS A 39 8.78 -5.22 9.93
N GLU A 40 7.55 -4.86 9.57
CA GLU A 40 6.40 -4.94 10.46
C GLU A 40 5.23 -5.68 9.85
N ARG A 41 4.62 -6.51 10.68
CA ARG A 41 3.35 -7.15 10.34
C ARG A 41 2.19 -6.26 10.78
N THR A 42 1.23 -6.07 9.89
CA THR A 42 0.04 -5.25 10.13
C THR A 42 -1.25 -6.01 9.90
N LEU A 43 -2.33 -5.58 10.54
CA LEU A 43 -3.67 -6.17 10.40
C LEU A 43 -4.53 -5.46 9.35
N PHE A 44 -3.98 -4.50 8.64
CA PHE A 44 -4.70 -3.67 7.68
C PHE A 44 -4.02 -3.68 6.31
N THR A 45 -4.76 -3.27 5.30
CA THR A 45 -4.25 -3.12 3.92
C THR A 45 -3.53 -1.79 3.77
N LYS A 46 -2.40 -1.80 3.07
CA LYS A 46 -1.64 -0.61 2.67
C LYS A 46 -1.74 -0.44 1.16
N ILE A 47 -2.14 0.74 0.71
CA ILE A 47 -2.19 1.10 -0.70
C ILE A 47 -1.18 2.23 -0.91
N LEU A 48 -0.11 1.95 -1.63
CA LEU A 48 1.02 2.86 -1.83
C LEU A 48 1.06 3.33 -3.28
N LEU A 49 1.04 4.64 -3.48
CA LEU A 49 1.21 5.27 -4.79
C LEU A 49 2.53 6.04 -4.83
N VAL A 50 3.45 5.60 -5.65
CA VAL A 50 4.75 6.27 -5.83
C VAL A 50 4.58 7.48 -6.74
N LYS A 51 4.97 8.66 -6.26
CA LYS A 51 4.83 9.93 -6.97
C LYS A 51 6.16 10.38 -7.61
N GLN A 52 7.27 10.06 -6.97
CA GLN A 52 8.60 10.48 -7.40
C GLN A 52 9.67 9.52 -6.88
N GLY A 53 10.75 9.37 -7.62
CA GLY A 53 11.89 8.57 -7.21
C GLY A 53 11.66 7.07 -7.38
N SER A 54 12.45 6.29 -6.65
CA SER A 54 12.41 4.83 -6.70
C SER A 54 12.60 4.21 -5.32
N CYS A 55 12.09 3.01 -5.16
CA CYS A 55 12.18 2.23 -3.94
C CYS A 55 12.34 0.75 -4.28
N HIS A 56 13.33 0.10 -3.66
CA HIS A 56 13.47 -1.35 -3.70
C HIS A 56 12.85 -1.93 -2.43
N MET A 57 11.83 -2.73 -2.59
CA MET A 57 11.06 -3.31 -1.50
C MET A 57 11.16 -4.82 -1.51
N LEU A 58 11.28 -5.41 -0.33
CA LEU A 58 11.22 -6.85 -0.12
C LEU A 58 9.87 -7.20 0.49
N LEU A 59 9.12 -8.08 -0.15
CA LEU A 59 7.86 -8.60 0.35
C LEU A 59 8.05 -10.05 0.80
N GLN A 60 7.73 -10.32 2.04
CA GLN A 60 7.78 -11.67 2.61
C GLN A 60 6.37 -12.13 2.95
N GLN A 61 5.98 -13.26 2.41
CA GLN A 61 4.75 -13.94 2.81
C GLN A 61 4.93 -14.67 4.15
N THR A 62 3.82 -14.99 4.81
CA THR A 62 3.81 -15.60 6.15
C THR A 62 4.56 -16.92 6.21
N ILE A 63 4.69 -17.64 5.09
CA ILE A 63 5.38 -18.92 4.97
C ILE A 63 6.28 -18.87 3.73
N GLY A 64 7.60 -18.75 3.93
CA GLY A 64 8.62 -19.03 2.91
C GLY A 64 9.21 -17.83 2.19
N ASP A 65 8.89 -17.62 0.94
CA ASP A 65 9.72 -16.90 -0.01
C ASP A 65 9.59 -15.38 0.07
N GLU A 66 10.73 -14.72 -0.01
CA GLU A 66 10.85 -13.27 -0.12
C GLU A 66 10.88 -12.87 -1.59
N GLN A 67 10.07 -11.89 -1.95
CA GLN A 67 10.03 -11.31 -3.28
C GLN A 67 10.59 -9.90 -3.29
N SER A 68 11.43 -9.62 -4.26
CA SER A 68 11.99 -8.30 -4.49
C SER A 68 11.16 -7.54 -5.51
N ILE A 69 10.77 -6.32 -5.18
CA ILE A 69 9.99 -5.44 -6.06
C ILE A 69 10.69 -4.11 -6.19
N GLN A 70 10.90 -3.68 -7.43
CA GLN A 70 11.39 -2.35 -7.74
C GLN A 70 10.21 -1.44 -8.10
N LEU A 71 10.03 -0.37 -7.34
CA LEU A 71 8.99 0.63 -7.54
C LEU A 71 9.57 1.92 -8.10
N ALA A 72 8.83 2.54 -9.00
CA ALA A 72 9.15 3.85 -9.57
C ALA A 72 7.89 4.72 -9.62
N ALA A 73 8.03 5.97 -10.05
CA ALA A 73 6.89 6.89 -10.18
C ALA A 73 5.76 6.29 -11.01
N LYS A 74 4.52 6.48 -10.58
CA LYS A 74 3.27 5.92 -11.11
C LYS A 74 3.05 4.42 -10.85
N ASP A 75 3.87 3.80 -10.02
CA ASP A 75 3.55 2.46 -9.52
C ASP A 75 2.60 2.54 -8.32
N LEU A 76 1.57 1.71 -8.37
CA LEU A 76 0.64 1.48 -7.27
C LEU A 76 0.89 0.08 -6.73
N LEU A 77 1.12 -0.01 -5.42
CA LEU A 77 1.31 -1.29 -4.73
C LEU A 77 0.26 -1.46 -3.65
N ILE A 78 -0.45 -2.57 -3.69
CA ILE A 78 -1.34 -3.00 -2.62
C ILE A 78 -0.62 -4.07 -1.81
N ILE A 79 -0.49 -3.85 -0.51
CA ILE A 79 0.10 -4.80 0.45
C ILE A 79 -0.99 -5.24 1.40
N THR A 80 -1.22 -6.54 1.50
CA THR A 80 -2.23 -7.12 2.37
C THR A 80 -1.66 -7.48 3.74
N PRO A 81 -2.50 -7.81 4.74
CA PRO A 81 -2.01 -8.31 6.03
C PRO A 81 -1.21 -9.61 5.96
N LYS A 82 -1.24 -10.31 4.84
CA LYS A 82 -0.50 -11.56 4.63
C LYS A 82 0.98 -11.34 4.31
N GLU A 83 1.36 -10.15 3.85
CA GLU A 83 2.74 -9.83 3.51
C GLU A 83 3.36 -8.90 4.55
N VAL A 84 4.65 -9.07 4.74
CA VAL A 84 5.51 -8.15 5.46
C VAL A 84 6.38 -7.42 4.46
N ALA A 85 6.31 -6.10 4.45
CA ALA A 85 7.10 -5.26 3.56
C ALA A 85 8.30 -4.67 4.29
N ASP A 86 9.45 -4.71 3.64
CA ASP A 86 10.68 -4.07 4.11
C ASP A 86 11.27 -3.26 2.97
N ILE A 87 11.80 -2.07 3.27
CA ILE A 87 12.46 -1.22 2.29
C ILE A 87 13.97 -1.51 2.34
N ALA A 88 14.51 -2.06 1.24
CA ALA A 88 15.94 -2.33 1.11
C ALA A 88 16.72 -1.10 0.66
N GLU A 89 16.20 -0.37 -0.33
CA GLU A 89 16.80 0.85 -0.85
C GLU A 89 15.71 1.86 -1.20
N ILE A 90 16.04 3.13 -1.07
CA ILE A 90 15.14 4.24 -1.41
C ILE A 90 15.96 5.39 -1.97
N SER A 91 15.50 6.01 -3.06
CA SER A 91 16.15 7.18 -3.61
C SER A 91 15.93 8.41 -2.71
N THR A 92 16.85 9.35 -2.77
CA THR A 92 16.81 10.58 -1.95
C THR A 92 15.60 11.47 -2.27
N ASP A 93 15.09 11.39 -3.49
CA ASP A 93 13.94 12.14 -3.99
C ASP A 93 12.62 11.38 -3.87
N PHE A 94 12.61 10.23 -3.21
CA PHE A 94 11.42 9.38 -3.09
C PHE A 94 10.27 10.11 -2.41
N GLN A 95 9.12 10.07 -3.07
CA GLN A 95 7.85 10.55 -2.54
C GLN A 95 6.74 9.58 -2.89
N ALA A 96 5.93 9.25 -1.93
CA ALA A 96 4.76 8.40 -2.10
C ALA A 96 3.60 8.89 -1.24
N GLU A 97 2.41 8.54 -1.65
CA GLU A 97 1.19 8.72 -0.87
C GLU A 97 0.62 7.35 -0.55
N SER A 98 0.10 7.18 0.64
CA SER A 98 -0.52 5.91 1.02
C SER A 98 -1.84 6.08 1.74
N ILE A 99 -2.72 5.14 1.49
CA ILE A 99 -3.94 4.92 2.25
C ILE A 99 -3.78 3.62 3.01
N LEU A 100 -4.06 3.69 4.31
CA LEU A 100 -4.09 2.55 5.20
C LEU A 100 -5.55 2.31 5.56
N VAL A 101 -6.04 1.09 5.40
CA VAL A 101 -7.46 0.81 5.60
C VAL A 101 -7.71 -0.59 6.11
N ASP A 102 -8.65 -0.69 7.06
CA ASP A 102 -9.15 -1.96 7.59
C ASP A 102 -10.23 -2.53 6.65
N GLU A 103 -9.85 -2.79 5.40
CA GLU A 103 -10.68 -3.45 4.40
C GLU A 103 -9.82 -4.33 3.50
N THR A 104 -10.42 -5.35 2.90
CA THR A 104 -9.76 -6.23 1.95
C THR A 104 -9.90 -5.68 0.53
N PHE A 105 -8.76 -5.44 -0.14
CA PHE A 105 -8.68 -4.98 -1.53
C PHE A 105 -8.20 -6.05 -2.49
N ALA A 106 -7.39 -6.98 -2.00
CA ALA A 106 -6.80 -8.05 -2.79
C ALA A 106 -6.47 -9.24 -1.89
N ASP A 107 -6.32 -10.41 -2.49
CA ASP A 107 -5.92 -11.62 -1.76
C ASP A 107 -4.40 -11.69 -1.51
N HIS A 108 -3.64 -11.02 -2.36
CA HIS A 108 -2.17 -10.98 -2.32
C HIS A 108 -1.68 -9.58 -2.68
N ALA A 109 -0.42 -9.28 -2.34
CA ALA A 109 0.23 -8.07 -2.81
C ALA A 109 0.20 -7.98 -4.33
N THR A 110 -0.21 -6.84 -4.85
CA THR A 110 -0.42 -6.62 -6.28
C THR A 110 0.17 -5.27 -6.69
N ARG A 111 0.91 -5.25 -7.79
CA ARG A 111 1.49 -4.05 -8.36
C ARG A 111 0.78 -3.67 -9.65
N TYR A 112 0.52 -2.38 -9.82
CA TYR A 112 -0.03 -1.79 -11.03
C TYR A 112 0.89 -0.68 -11.52
N GLN A 113 1.12 -0.66 -12.82
CA GLN A 113 1.79 0.47 -13.47
C GLN A 113 0.72 1.37 -14.09
N LEU A 114 0.68 2.63 -13.67
CA LEU A 114 -0.38 3.54 -14.04
C LEU A 114 -0.02 4.37 -15.26
N THR A 115 -1.04 4.67 -16.08
CA THR A 115 -0.99 5.77 -17.05
C THR A 115 -1.11 7.11 -16.32
N ASP A 116 -0.78 8.22 -17.00
CA ASP A 116 -0.93 9.57 -16.44
C ASP A 116 -2.37 9.85 -16.00
N GLU A 117 -3.34 9.41 -16.78
CA GLU A 117 -4.76 9.57 -16.46
C GLU A 117 -5.16 8.79 -15.21
N LYS A 118 -4.74 7.54 -15.07
CA LYS A 118 -5.04 6.70 -13.91
C LYS A 118 -4.30 7.16 -12.66
N ASP A 119 -3.05 7.59 -12.78
CA ASP A 119 -2.30 8.21 -11.68
C ASP A 119 -3.05 9.43 -11.13
N LYS A 120 -3.55 10.30 -12.01
CA LYS A 120 -4.34 11.46 -11.62
C LYS A 120 -5.64 11.06 -10.91
N SER A 121 -6.39 10.12 -11.45
CA SER A 121 -7.67 9.66 -10.88
C SER A 121 -7.49 9.06 -9.49
N ILE A 122 -6.46 8.23 -9.31
CA ILE A 122 -6.15 7.61 -8.01
C ILE A 122 -5.64 8.66 -7.02
N THR A 123 -4.77 9.57 -7.46
CA THR A 123 -4.30 10.69 -6.62
C THR A 123 -5.46 11.55 -6.14
N ASP A 124 -6.38 11.92 -7.01
CA ASP A 124 -7.56 12.71 -6.65
C ASP A 124 -8.44 11.97 -5.62
N THR A 125 -8.58 10.66 -5.78
CA THR A 125 -9.32 9.81 -4.83
C THR A 125 -8.64 9.75 -3.48
N PHE A 126 -7.31 9.60 -3.45
CA PHE A 126 -6.53 9.62 -2.21
C PHE A 126 -6.69 10.95 -1.47
N HIS A 127 -6.62 12.06 -2.19
CA HIS A 127 -6.78 13.39 -1.60
C HIS A 127 -8.20 13.62 -1.10
N PHE A 128 -9.20 13.07 -1.77
CA PHE A 128 -10.58 13.15 -1.29
C PHE A 128 -10.77 12.37 0.01
N ILE A 129 -10.23 11.17 0.11
CA ILE A 129 -10.22 10.37 1.35
C ILE A 129 -9.49 11.12 2.47
N ARG A 130 -8.30 11.67 2.20
CA ARG A 130 -7.56 12.52 3.14
C ARG A 130 -8.41 13.65 3.68
N ASP A 131 -9.10 14.37 2.81
CA ASP A 131 -9.92 15.51 3.20
C ASP A 131 -11.14 15.10 4.04
N ILE A 132 -11.76 13.94 3.73
CA ILE A 132 -12.82 13.38 4.58
C ILE A 132 -12.27 13.01 5.96
N VAL A 133 -11.11 12.37 6.02
CA VAL A 133 -10.47 11.98 7.29
C VAL A 133 -10.17 13.21 8.16
N ARG A 134 -9.71 14.32 7.55
CA ARG A 134 -9.36 15.56 8.27
C ARG A 134 -10.56 16.32 8.83
N ARG A 135 -11.68 16.27 8.11
CA ARG A 135 -12.85 17.09 8.45
C ARG A 135 -13.83 16.32 9.32
N GLN A 136 -14.65 17.06 10.07
CA GLN A 136 -15.77 16.45 10.76
C GLN A 136 -16.97 16.37 9.82
N HIS A 137 -17.46 15.15 9.62
CA HIS A 137 -18.66 14.86 8.83
C HIS A 137 -19.57 13.91 9.62
N ILE A 138 -20.87 14.11 9.52
CA ILE A 138 -21.86 13.25 10.20
C ILE A 138 -21.79 11.81 9.63
N ASN A 139 -21.62 11.68 8.33
CA ASN A 139 -21.60 10.38 7.63
C ASN A 139 -20.17 9.99 7.18
N LYS A 140 -19.18 10.24 8.03
CA LYS A 140 -17.77 10.07 7.67
C LYS A 140 -17.40 8.65 7.25
N VAL A 141 -17.89 7.64 7.96
CA VAL A 141 -17.64 6.23 7.63
C VAL A 141 -18.22 5.87 6.26
N GLU A 142 -19.44 6.26 6.00
CA GLU A 142 -20.12 5.98 4.72
C GLU A 142 -19.44 6.71 3.56
N MET A 143 -18.99 7.94 3.78
CA MET A 143 -18.23 8.71 2.77
C MET A 143 -16.91 8.03 2.44
N ILE A 144 -16.14 7.64 3.44
CA ILE A 144 -14.87 6.93 3.26
C ILE A 144 -15.11 5.61 2.54
N ARG A 145 -16.10 4.82 2.98
CA ARG A 145 -16.45 3.54 2.35
C ARG A 145 -16.84 3.70 0.88
N SER A 146 -17.61 4.74 0.56
CA SER A 146 -18.00 5.05 -0.81
C SER A 146 -16.78 5.39 -1.67
N MET A 147 -15.83 6.13 -1.14
CA MET A 147 -14.58 6.46 -1.86
C MET A 147 -13.70 5.22 -2.04
N PHE A 148 -13.67 4.29 -1.09
CA PHE A 148 -13.00 3.01 -1.28
C PHE A 148 -13.65 2.16 -2.37
N ASN A 149 -14.96 2.18 -2.48
CA ASN A 149 -15.65 1.51 -3.58
C ASN A 149 -15.28 2.12 -4.93
N VAL A 150 -15.18 3.44 -5.02
CA VAL A 150 -14.70 4.12 -6.24
C VAL A 150 -13.25 3.69 -6.54
N LEU A 151 -12.38 3.67 -5.55
CA LEU A 151 -10.99 3.25 -5.73
C LEU A 151 -10.89 1.80 -6.22
N LYS A 152 -11.67 0.89 -5.64
CA LYS A 152 -11.74 -0.51 -6.09
C LYS A 152 -12.16 -0.62 -7.56
N LEU A 153 -13.17 0.12 -7.99
CA LEU A 153 -13.63 0.12 -9.37
C LEU A 153 -12.57 0.65 -10.34
N ILE A 154 -11.83 1.69 -9.95
CA ILE A 154 -10.72 2.21 -10.76
C ILE A 154 -9.61 1.15 -10.88
N ILE A 155 -9.27 0.49 -9.77
CA ILE A 155 -8.21 -0.52 -9.74
C ILE A 155 -8.59 -1.77 -10.54
N GLU A 156 -9.85 -2.20 -10.51
CA GLU A 156 -10.34 -3.36 -11.28
C GLU A 156 -10.16 -3.20 -12.79
N GLU A 157 -10.10 -1.98 -13.29
CA GLU A 157 -9.86 -1.70 -14.72
C GLU A 157 -8.38 -1.74 -15.12
N LEU A 158 -7.46 -1.85 -14.16
CA LEU A 158 -6.03 -1.80 -14.41
C LEU A 158 -5.47 -3.18 -14.76
N PRO A 159 -4.52 -3.26 -15.71
CA PRO A 159 -3.69 -4.46 -15.85
C PRO A 159 -2.77 -4.57 -14.63
N TYR A 160 -2.65 -5.77 -14.06
CA TYR A 160 -1.88 -5.98 -12.83
C TYR A 160 -0.80 -7.05 -13.00
N GLU A 161 0.24 -6.93 -12.19
CA GLU A 161 1.21 -7.98 -11.91
C GLU A 161 0.95 -8.52 -10.51
N ASP A 162 0.57 -9.80 -10.45
CA ASP A 162 0.43 -10.48 -9.18
C ASP A 162 1.82 -10.67 -8.56
N CYS A 163 2.02 -10.07 -7.37
CA CYS A 163 3.25 -10.19 -6.59
C CYS A 163 3.24 -11.44 -5.69
N SER A 164 2.26 -12.33 -5.83
CA SER A 164 2.34 -13.65 -5.20
C SER A 164 3.52 -14.42 -5.77
N VAL A 165 4.23 -15.15 -4.90
CA VAL A 165 5.31 -16.02 -5.34
C VAL A 165 4.71 -17.11 -6.20
N THR A 166 4.77 -16.94 -7.51
CA THR A 166 4.62 -18.07 -8.41
C THR A 166 5.87 -18.89 -8.25
N HIS A 167 5.74 -20.11 -7.73
CA HIS A 167 6.75 -21.14 -7.97
C HIS A 167 6.91 -21.20 -9.48
N ASP A 168 7.97 -20.63 -9.97
CA ASP A 168 8.41 -20.81 -11.34
C ASP A 168 8.81 -22.29 -11.47
N LEU A 169 7.82 -23.14 -11.72
CA LEU A 169 8.05 -24.48 -12.21
C LEU A 169 8.65 -24.27 -13.59
N GLY A 170 9.99 -24.21 -13.58
CA GLY A 170 10.79 -23.93 -14.74
C GLY A 170 10.30 -24.67 -15.97
N HIS A 171 9.51 -24.03 -16.77
CA HIS A 171 9.40 -24.36 -18.16
C HIS A 171 10.60 -23.76 -18.89
N LYS A 172 11.74 -24.46 -18.79
CA LYS A 172 12.75 -24.35 -19.83
C LYS A 172 12.02 -24.64 -21.14
N LYS A 173 11.68 -23.59 -21.87
CA LYS A 173 11.43 -23.75 -23.31
C LYS A 173 12.76 -24.21 -23.89
N GLN A 174 12.88 -25.50 -24.14
CA GLN A 174 13.86 -26.00 -25.10
C GLN A 174 13.41 -25.45 -26.46
N VAL A 175 14.25 -24.61 -27.02
CA VAL A 175 14.21 -24.27 -28.43
C VAL A 175 14.79 -25.44 -29.20
#